data_0f8acc5eb217044b7d44280e09927020
#
_entry.id   0f8acc5eb217044b7d44280e09927020
#
_cell.length_a   1.000
_cell.length_b   1.000
_cell.length_c   1.000
_cell.angle_alpha   90.00
_cell.angle_beta   90.00
_cell.angle_gamma   90.00
#
_symmetry.space_group_name_H-M   'P 1'
#
loop_
_entity.id
_entity.type
_entity.pdbx_description
1 polymer ?
#
loop_
_entity_poly.entity_id
_entity_poly.type
_entity_poly.pdbx_seq_one_letter_code
_entity_poly.pdbx_strand_id
1 'polypeptide(L)'
;MVLEFLVPVSTEGIEQNPACVTGGECRDGILLVYLDALRQEHWARLSWPKETCMHWGPTYTVEVPELSGLCWPMRYGVTTAEGWYEDRQGRRHDVVPVWKGLCLKRQVAQVTMRAGVFLAMIAGIGCRRAAWRLEVLCHVGVSTSSSDRWIAEVAEALPSADAIVEELNRRQRITEGHCDGFFPRGANGQCVLVLRDEHGRIIATDEVDAEKEEQVKPFLMRLKRLGLQIQTCYIDHRQALRHAIQAVYPQARIQYDYCHIIHNIWKKLWSYVRAHRQEVEARRQEVRTEWYRDQLEALAKTLGKKRYLLFKSDERMSPEEKPQLVEIMAADPKVGKRRAFLTGVWHIFRDRRDAQEARDALEALKQLKLEPKAREYTGKVCSFLEEHVDLMITYLKHRDVQRNSLAASGMRVLRRLEVEHDGFRTPKGRENCLKIYQAVKYLGWSVHHPNLTQVG
;
A
#
# COMPACT_ATOMS: atom_id res chain seq x y z
N MET A 1 -42.79 13.22 -21.50
CA MET A 1 -42.87 13.41 -20.03
C MET A 1 -42.06 12.36 -19.22
N VAL A 2 -41.91 11.14 -19.70
CA VAL A 2 -41.12 10.09 -19.03
C VAL A 2 -39.61 10.25 -19.29
N LEU A 3 -39.21 10.85 -20.38
CA LEU A 3 -37.78 11.03 -20.74
C LEU A 3 -37.05 12.12 -19.93
N GLU A 4 -37.77 13.14 -19.49
CA GLU A 4 -37.14 14.21 -18.69
C GLU A 4 -36.64 13.74 -17.31
N PHE A 5 -37.26 12.69 -16.74
CA PHE A 5 -36.83 12.11 -15.46
C PHE A 5 -35.74 11.03 -15.56
N LEU A 6 -35.41 10.59 -16.78
CA LEU A 6 -34.51 9.45 -17.01
C LEU A 6 -33.18 9.85 -17.67
N VAL A 7 -33.00 11.13 -18.04
CA VAL A 7 -31.71 11.59 -18.56
C VAL A 7 -30.76 11.70 -17.41
N PRO A 8 -29.68 10.93 -17.40
CA PRO A 8 -28.76 10.96 -16.27
C PRO A 8 -28.08 12.30 -16.17
N VAL A 9 -28.09 12.86 -14.98
CA VAL A 9 -27.43 14.12 -14.58
C VAL A 9 -25.92 14.10 -14.84
N SER A 10 -25.34 12.93 -15.14
CA SER A 10 -23.90 12.71 -15.25
C SER A 10 -23.27 13.02 -16.59
N THR A 11 -24.05 13.25 -17.65
CA THR A 11 -23.51 13.60 -18.96
C THR A 11 -23.48 15.12 -19.13
N GLU A 12 -22.33 15.73 -18.81
CA GLU A 12 -22.10 17.12 -19.16
C GLU A 12 -22.42 17.38 -20.65
N GLY A 13 -23.30 18.28 -20.92
CA GLY A 13 -23.74 18.63 -22.27
C GLY A 13 -25.17 18.21 -22.60
N ILE A 14 -25.76 17.15 -22.02
CA ILE A 14 -27.18 16.83 -22.15
C ILE A 14 -28.02 17.87 -21.40
N GLU A 15 -27.60 18.26 -20.19
CA GLU A 15 -28.22 19.33 -19.42
C GLU A 15 -28.13 20.69 -20.13
N GLN A 16 -27.03 20.92 -20.86
CA GLN A 16 -26.77 22.18 -21.56
C GLN A 16 -27.41 22.25 -22.93
N ASN A 17 -27.73 21.11 -23.54
CA ASN A 17 -28.36 21.04 -24.86
C ASN A 17 -29.32 19.84 -25.02
N PRO A 18 -30.49 19.87 -24.38
CA PRO A 18 -31.48 18.80 -24.46
C PRO A 18 -31.99 18.55 -25.89
N ALA A 19 -31.82 19.50 -26.83
CA ALA A 19 -32.16 19.32 -28.23
C ALA A 19 -31.36 18.22 -28.95
N CYS A 20 -30.26 17.77 -28.35
CA CYS A 20 -29.46 16.66 -28.85
C CYS A 20 -30.05 15.27 -28.52
N VAL A 21 -31.00 15.20 -27.60
CA VAL A 21 -31.75 13.96 -27.33
C VAL A 21 -32.79 13.78 -28.39
N THR A 22 -32.63 12.75 -29.23
CA THR A 22 -33.51 12.52 -30.39
C THR A 22 -34.59 11.48 -30.11
N GLY A 23 -34.47 10.72 -29.01
CA GLY A 23 -35.45 9.73 -28.61
C GLY A 23 -34.92 8.78 -27.53
N GLY A 24 -35.72 7.79 -27.19
CA GLY A 24 -35.37 6.70 -26.32
C GLY A 24 -36.36 5.55 -26.43
N GLU A 25 -35.86 4.35 -26.19
CA GLU A 25 -36.69 3.14 -26.19
C GLU A 25 -36.19 2.17 -25.12
N CYS A 26 -37.04 1.23 -24.74
CA CYS A 26 -36.64 0.09 -23.94
C CYS A 26 -36.54 -1.15 -24.82
N ARG A 27 -35.35 -1.69 -25.00
CA ARG A 27 -35.07 -2.88 -25.80
C ARG A 27 -34.44 -3.95 -24.90
N ASP A 28 -35.04 -5.11 -24.82
CA ASP A 28 -34.58 -6.25 -24.02
C ASP A 28 -34.28 -5.89 -22.53
N GLY A 29 -35.10 -5.01 -21.93
CA GLY A 29 -34.92 -4.52 -20.56
C GLY A 29 -33.83 -3.47 -20.42
N ILE A 30 -33.22 -3.00 -21.51
CA ILE A 30 -32.20 -1.94 -21.50
C ILE A 30 -32.84 -0.64 -22.00
N LEU A 31 -32.69 0.43 -21.23
CA LEU A 31 -33.08 1.77 -21.65
C LEU A 31 -32.04 2.34 -22.63
N LEU A 32 -32.43 2.57 -23.86
CA LEU A 32 -31.64 3.24 -24.90
C LEU A 32 -32.05 4.69 -24.98
N VAL A 33 -31.12 5.62 -24.83
CA VAL A 33 -31.34 7.06 -25.05
C VAL A 33 -30.53 7.47 -26.27
N TYR A 34 -31.23 7.93 -27.30
CA TYR A 34 -30.61 8.34 -28.57
C TYR A 34 -30.15 9.78 -28.50
N LEU A 35 -28.87 10.00 -28.81
CA LEU A 35 -28.20 11.29 -28.86
C LEU A 35 -27.68 11.55 -30.27
N ASP A 36 -27.89 12.75 -30.79
CA ASP A 36 -27.29 13.18 -32.04
C ASP A 36 -26.07 14.06 -31.75
N ALA A 37 -24.89 13.49 -31.89
CA ALA A 37 -23.65 14.19 -31.68
C ALA A 37 -23.40 15.30 -32.68
N LEU A 38 -24.02 15.24 -33.84
CA LEU A 38 -23.91 16.26 -34.91
C LEU A 38 -24.66 17.54 -34.59
N ARG A 39 -25.61 17.50 -33.63
CA ARG A 39 -26.41 18.67 -33.22
C ARG A 39 -25.80 19.46 -32.06
N GLN A 40 -24.63 19.08 -31.61
CA GLN A 40 -23.99 19.81 -30.52
C GLN A 40 -23.47 21.18 -30.98
N GLU A 41 -23.84 22.25 -30.31
CA GLU A 41 -23.30 23.60 -30.58
C GLU A 41 -21.78 23.67 -30.38
N HIS A 42 -21.19 22.73 -29.61
CA HIS A 42 -19.76 22.63 -29.37
C HIS A 42 -18.93 22.30 -30.61
N TRP A 43 -19.50 21.79 -31.66
CA TRP A 43 -18.81 21.54 -32.94
C TRP A 43 -18.16 22.80 -33.50
N ALA A 44 -18.85 23.94 -33.39
CA ALA A 44 -18.33 25.22 -33.82
C ALA A 44 -17.12 25.69 -33.01
N ARG A 45 -16.81 25.05 -31.87
CA ARG A 45 -15.69 25.40 -30.96
C ARG A 45 -14.53 24.39 -30.99
N LEU A 46 -14.71 23.22 -31.60
CA LEU A 46 -13.59 22.36 -31.90
C LEU A 46 -12.78 23.08 -33.00
N SER A 47 -11.54 23.36 -32.69
CA SER A 47 -10.63 24.27 -33.38
C SER A 47 -10.17 23.78 -34.76
N TRP A 48 -11.09 23.50 -35.65
CA TRP A 48 -10.74 23.55 -37.08
C TRP A 48 -10.82 24.98 -37.58
N PRO A 49 -9.99 25.37 -38.53
CA PRO A 49 -10.05 26.71 -39.11
C PRO A 49 -11.43 27.00 -39.69
N LYS A 50 -12.03 28.14 -39.33
CA LYS A 50 -13.40 28.54 -39.73
C LYS A 50 -13.69 28.52 -41.23
N GLU A 51 -12.64 28.45 -42.05
CA GLU A 51 -12.72 28.50 -43.54
C GLU A 51 -12.49 27.13 -44.19
N THR A 52 -12.45 26.05 -43.41
CA THR A 52 -12.18 24.71 -43.95
C THR A 52 -13.48 24.02 -44.35
N CYS A 53 -13.51 23.46 -45.55
CA CYS A 53 -14.61 22.62 -46.02
C CYS A 53 -14.52 21.25 -45.32
N MET A 54 -15.58 20.87 -44.59
CA MET A 54 -15.66 19.58 -43.93
C MET A 54 -16.34 18.57 -44.88
N HIS A 55 -15.73 17.44 -45.06
CA HIS A 55 -16.28 16.29 -45.80
C HIS A 55 -16.75 15.25 -44.77
N TRP A 56 -18.06 14.99 -44.77
CA TRP A 56 -18.68 14.01 -43.89
C TRP A 56 -18.95 12.70 -44.61
N GLY A 57 -18.61 11.60 -43.99
CA GLY A 57 -19.06 10.27 -44.38
C GLY A 57 -20.50 9.99 -43.93
N PRO A 58 -20.99 8.78 -44.17
CA PRO A 58 -22.32 8.38 -43.70
C PRO A 58 -22.40 8.42 -42.18
N THR A 59 -23.58 8.79 -41.67
CA THR A 59 -23.87 8.73 -40.23
C THR A 59 -24.02 7.29 -39.79
N TYR A 60 -23.53 7.00 -38.59
CA TYR A 60 -23.71 5.72 -37.92
C TYR A 60 -23.99 5.95 -36.41
N THR A 61 -24.56 4.94 -35.74
CA THR A 61 -24.89 5.00 -34.32
C THR A 61 -23.97 4.06 -33.54
N VAL A 62 -23.37 4.58 -32.47
CA VAL A 62 -22.56 3.81 -31.53
C VAL A 62 -23.33 3.68 -30.23
N GLU A 63 -23.51 2.46 -29.73
CA GLU A 63 -24.09 2.24 -28.40
C GLU A 63 -23.02 2.31 -27.35
N VAL A 64 -23.22 3.19 -26.37
CA VAL A 64 -22.28 3.44 -25.26
C VAL A 64 -22.95 3.10 -23.92
N PRO A 65 -22.46 2.11 -23.18
CA PRO A 65 -22.99 1.76 -21.85
C PRO A 65 -22.85 2.91 -20.86
N GLU A 66 -23.84 3.06 -19.99
CA GLU A 66 -23.88 4.10 -18.95
C GLU A 66 -24.07 3.50 -17.55
N LEU A 67 -23.32 3.99 -16.59
CA LEU A 67 -23.35 3.53 -15.21
C LEU A 67 -24.48 4.14 -14.38
N SER A 68 -24.94 5.34 -14.72
CA SER A 68 -25.97 6.05 -13.96
C SER A 68 -27.32 5.32 -13.91
N GLY A 69 -27.53 4.34 -14.79
CA GLY A 69 -28.67 3.44 -14.75
C GLY A 69 -28.53 2.28 -13.77
N LEU A 70 -28.03 2.49 -12.54
CA LEU A 70 -27.82 1.43 -11.54
C LEU A 70 -29.06 0.56 -11.23
N CYS A 71 -30.25 1.15 -11.38
CA CYS A 71 -31.52 0.42 -11.22
C CYS A 71 -32.03 -0.19 -12.52
N TRP A 72 -31.53 0.28 -13.67
CA TRP A 72 -31.90 -0.15 -14.99
C TRP A 72 -30.70 -0.08 -15.93
N PRO A 73 -30.38 -1.17 -16.64
CA PRO A 73 -29.33 -1.11 -17.66
C PRO A 73 -29.64 0.00 -18.66
N MET A 74 -28.69 0.90 -18.86
CA MET A 74 -28.87 2.02 -19.76
C MET A 74 -27.74 2.12 -20.76
N ARG A 75 -28.04 2.51 -21.98
CA ARG A 75 -27.07 2.81 -23.03
C ARG A 75 -27.44 4.09 -23.76
N TYR A 76 -26.44 4.79 -24.26
CA TYR A 76 -26.62 5.86 -25.21
C TYR A 76 -26.41 5.34 -26.62
N GLY A 77 -27.38 5.54 -27.51
CA GLY A 77 -27.21 5.39 -28.93
C GLY A 77 -26.74 6.73 -29.52
N VAL A 78 -25.43 6.90 -29.72
CA VAL A 78 -24.87 8.15 -30.22
C VAL A 78 -24.73 8.12 -31.71
N THR A 79 -25.54 8.94 -32.41
CA THR A 79 -25.40 9.16 -33.86
C THR A 79 -24.24 10.11 -34.12
N THR A 80 -23.28 9.66 -34.94
CA THR A 80 -22.10 10.42 -35.33
C THR A 80 -21.70 10.10 -36.75
N ALA A 81 -20.67 10.73 -37.29
CA ALA A 81 -20.12 10.44 -38.61
C ALA A 81 -18.58 10.65 -38.55
N GLU A 82 -17.87 9.92 -39.37
CA GLU A 82 -16.47 10.24 -39.63
C GLU A 82 -16.38 11.36 -40.67
N GLY A 83 -15.55 12.32 -40.42
CA GLY A 83 -15.30 13.43 -41.34
C GLY A 83 -13.80 13.71 -41.47
N TRP A 84 -13.48 14.52 -42.45
CA TRP A 84 -12.12 15.02 -42.62
C TRP A 84 -12.13 16.42 -43.22
N TYR A 85 -11.03 17.14 -43.02
CA TYR A 85 -10.77 18.41 -43.71
C TYR A 85 -9.31 18.49 -44.13
N GLU A 86 -9.02 19.38 -45.08
CA GLU A 86 -7.64 19.70 -45.46
C GLU A 86 -7.26 21.05 -44.84
N ASP A 87 -6.03 21.10 -44.25
CA ASP A 87 -5.49 22.35 -43.81
C ASP A 87 -4.96 23.22 -44.98
N ARG A 88 -4.50 24.42 -44.66
CA ARG A 88 -3.95 25.35 -45.70
C ARG A 88 -2.68 24.80 -46.38
N GLN A 89 -2.12 23.72 -45.90
CA GLN A 89 -0.95 23.04 -46.46
C GLN A 89 -1.35 21.77 -47.23
N GLY A 90 -2.64 21.51 -47.44
CA GLY A 90 -3.17 20.34 -48.12
C GLY A 90 -3.04 19.05 -47.35
N ARG A 91 -2.83 19.12 -46.04
CA ARG A 91 -2.76 17.92 -45.19
C ARG A 91 -4.17 17.57 -44.70
N ARG A 92 -4.54 16.30 -44.87
CA ARG A 92 -5.80 15.75 -44.40
C ARG A 92 -5.80 15.53 -42.88
N HIS A 93 -6.84 15.97 -42.23
CA HIS A 93 -7.12 15.76 -40.80
C HIS A 93 -8.47 15.05 -40.64
N ASP A 94 -8.42 13.83 -40.11
CA ASP A 94 -9.62 13.06 -39.83
C ASP A 94 -10.27 13.54 -38.53
N VAL A 95 -11.59 13.68 -38.53
CA VAL A 95 -12.39 14.18 -37.39
C VAL A 95 -13.53 13.23 -37.15
N VAL A 96 -13.68 12.81 -35.88
CA VAL A 96 -14.83 12.09 -35.39
C VAL A 96 -15.46 12.88 -34.28
N PRO A 97 -16.71 13.29 -34.42
CA PRO A 97 -17.44 13.96 -33.36
C PRO A 97 -17.49 13.12 -32.08
N VAL A 98 -17.10 13.71 -31.00
CA VAL A 98 -17.11 13.07 -29.70
C VAL A 98 -18.01 13.85 -28.76
N TRP A 99 -18.96 13.20 -28.14
CA TRP A 99 -19.77 13.80 -27.10
C TRP A 99 -18.94 14.04 -25.86
N LYS A 100 -18.99 15.26 -25.27
CA LYS A 100 -18.33 15.55 -24.03
C LYS A 100 -18.84 14.62 -22.93
N GLY A 101 -17.97 13.88 -22.26
CA GLY A 101 -18.35 12.89 -21.25
C GLY A 101 -18.52 11.46 -21.76
N LEU A 102 -18.56 11.24 -23.10
CA LEU A 102 -18.61 9.91 -23.70
C LEU A 102 -17.28 9.58 -24.37
N CYS A 103 -16.83 8.35 -24.20
CA CYS A 103 -15.62 7.86 -24.84
C CYS A 103 -15.97 6.91 -25.98
N LEU A 104 -16.34 7.47 -27.16
CA LEU A 104 -16.82 6.69 -28.31
C LEU A 104 -15.82 5.65 -28.79
N LYS A 105 -14.51 5.97 -28.80
CA LYS A 105 -13.45 5.01 -29.18
C LYS A 105 -13.40 3.79 -28.25
N ARG A 106 -13.92 3.89 -27.02
CA ARG A 106 -13.90 2.85 -26.01
C ARG A 106 -15.28 2.29 -25.70
N GLN A 107 -16.28 2.82 -26.35
CA GLN A 107 -17.68 2.41 -26.16
C GLN A 107 -18.15 2.41 -24.69
N VAL A 108 -17.64 3.36 -23.88
CA VAL A 108 -18.05 3.54 -22.49
C VAL A 108 -18.11 5.02 -22.14
N ALA A 109 -19.01 5.36 -21.22
CA ALA A 109 -19.08 6.72 -20.67
C ALA A 109 -17.91 7.00 -19.72
N GLN A 110 -17.49 8.26 -19.63
CA GLN A 110 -16.43 8.65 -18.69
C GLN A 110 -16.79 8.34 -17.22
N VAL A 111 -18.05 8.46 -16.87
CA VAL A 111 -18.54 8.08 -15.51
C VAL A 111 -18.25 6.61 -15.23
N THR A 112 -18.53 5.72 -16.19
CA THR A 112 -18.22 4.29 -16.08
C THR A 112 -16.72 4.06 -15.93
N MET A 113 -15.90 4.75 -16.73
CA MET A 113 -14.44 4.69 -16.62
C MET A 113 -13.96 5.12 -15.22
N ARG A 114 -14.45 6.25 -14.71
CA ARG A 114 -14.10 6.76 -13.38
C ARG A 114 -14.54 5.82 -12.25
N ALA A 115 -15.76 5.28 -12.36
CA ALA A 115 -16.25 4.27 -11.42
C ALA A 115 -15.37 3.01 -11.43
N GLY A 116 -14.95 2.54 -12.60
CA GLY A 116 -14.01 1.42 -12.74
C GLY A 116 -12.68 1.70 -12.06
N VAL A 117 -12.10 2.87 -12.27
CA VAL A 117 -10.87 3.30 -11.59
C VAL A 117 -11.08 3.43 -10.07
N PHE A 118 -12.20 4.03 -9.64
CA PHE A 118 -12.55 4.12 -8.22
C PHE A 118 -12.64 2.73 -7.58
N LEU A 119 -13.39 1.82 -8.17
CA LEU A 119 -13.52 0.45 -7.66
C LEU A 119 -12.17 -0.26 -7.63
N ALA A 120 -11.36 -0.16 -8.68
CA ALA A 120 -10.07 -0.82 -8.73
C ALA A 120 -9.07 -0.25 -7.72
N MET A 121 -8.96 1.08 -7.62
CA MET A 121 -7.90 1.74 -6.88
C MET A 121 -8.27 2.12 -5.45
N ILE A 122 -9.44 2.73 -5.28
CA ILE A 122 -9.82 3.34 -4.00
C ILE A 122 -10.58 2.34 -3.13
N ALA A 123 -11.50 1.60 -3.72
CA ALA A 123 -12.20 0.51 -3.03
C ALA A 123 -11.32 -0.74 -2.87
N GLY A 124 -10.19 -0.81 -3.60
CA GLY A 124 -9.19 -1.85 -3.46
C GLY A 124 -9.66 -3.23 -3.85
N ILE A 125 -10.40 -3.36 -4.93
CA ILE A 125 -10.90 -4.66 -5.40
C ILE A 125 -10.17 -5.20 -6.64
N GLY A 126 -9.22 -4.43 -7.18
CA GLY A 126 -8.41 -4.77 -8.35
C GLY A 126 -9.15 -4.73 -9.68
N CYS A 127 -8.40 -4.61 -10.78
CA CYS A 127 -8.95 -4.40 -12.12
C CYS A 127 -9.89 -5.53 -12.59
N ARG A 128 -9.53 -6.79 -12.33
CA ARG A 128 -10.35 -7.94 -12.72
C ARG A 128 -11.71 -7.95 -12.03
N ARG A 129 -11.70 -7.74 -10.71
CA ARG A 129 -12.94 -7.71 -9.92
C ARG A 129 -13.77 -6.46 -10.19
N ALA A 130 -13.11 -5.32 -10.48
CA ALA A 130 -13.78 -4.10 -10.88
C ALA A 130 -14.50 -4.29 -12.21
N ALA A 131 -13.84 -4.86 -13.21
CA ALA A 131 -14.43 -5.20 -14.50
C ALA A 131 -15.62 -6.16 -14.34
N TRP A 132 -15.44 -7.23 -13.57
CA TRP A 132 -16.54 -8.18 -13.29
C TRP A 132 -17.73 -7.52 -12.58
N ARG A 133 -17.50 -6.63 -11.62
CA ARG A 133 -18.58 -5.91 -10.93
C ARG A 133 -19.32 -4.95 -11.85
N LEU A 134 -18.61 -4.25 -12.74
CA LEU A 134 -19.25 -3.41 -13.75
C LEU A 134 -20.12 -4.24 -14.69
N GLU A 135 -19.68 -5.44 -15.06
CA GLU A 135 -20.46 -6.36 -15.88
C GLU A 135 -21.70 -6.86 -15.15
N VAL A 136 -21.54 -7.41 -13.95
CA VAL A 136 -22.64 -8.06 -13.20
C VAL A 136 -23.64 -7.06 -12.63
N LEU A 137 -23.17 -5.93 -12.10
CA LEU A 137 -24.05 -4.97 -11.42
C LEU A 137 -24.58 -3.87 -12.34
N CYS A 138 -23.82 -3.52 -13.37
CA CYS A 138 -24.12 -2.37 -14.22
C CYS A 138 -24.30 -2.77 -15.69
N HIS A 139 -24.22 -4.07 -16.01
CA HIS A 139 -24.30 -4.60 -17.40
C HIS A 139 -23.29 -3.96 -18.36
N VAL A 140 -22.14 -3.53 -17.84
CA VAL A 140 -21.06 -2.90 -18.62
C VAL A 140 -19.90 -3.87 -18.76
N GLY A 141 -19.81 -4.51 -19.93
CA GLY A 141 -18.70 -5.42 -20.27
C GLY A 141 -17.41 -4.64 -20.49
N VAL A 142 -16.47 -4.79 -19.56
CA VAL A 142 -15.15 -4.13 -19.59
C VAL A 142 -14.05 -5.16 -19.43
N SER A 143 -13.05 -5.11 -20.31
CA SER A 143 -11.87 -5.97 -20.15
C SER A 143 -10.96 -5.47 -19.02
N THR A 144 -10.21 -6.38 -18.40
CA THR A 144 -9.17 -6.02 -17.41
C THR A 144 -8.15 -5.06 -17.99
N SER A 145 -7.77 -5.25 -19.27
CA SER A 145 -6.82 -4.36 -19.96
C SER A 145 -7.39 -2.95 -20.17
N SER A 146 -8.71 -2.82 -20.29
CA SER A 146 -9.35 -1.49 -20.33
C SER A 146 -9.27 -0.79 -18.98
N SER A 147 -9.50 -1.52 -17.89
CA SER A 147 -9.35 -0.97 -16.54
C SER A 147 -7.91 -0.49 -16.27
N ASP A 148 -6.90 -1.25 -16.70
CA ASP A 148 -5.48 -0.85 -16.57
C ASP A 148 -5.19 0.44 -17.37
N ARG A 149 -5.71 0.56 -18.60
CA ARG A 149 -5.57 1.78 -19.39
C ARG A 149 -6.26 2.98 -18.74
N TRP A 150 -7.44 2.81 -18.19
CA TRP A 150 -8.14 3.88 -17.49
C TRP A 150 -7.38 4.38 -16.27
N ILE A 151 -6.74 3.46 -15.51
CA ILE A 151 -5.85 3.81 -14.42
C ILE A 151 -4.67 4.67 -14.92
N ALA A 152 -4.04 4.26 -16.03
CA ALA A 152 -2.94 5.02 -16.60
C ALA A 152 -3.38 6.43 -17.02
N GLU A 153 -4.52 6.56 -17.69
CA GLU A 153 -5.07 7.86 -18.13
C GLU A 153 -5.41 8.79 -16.96
N VAL A 154 -6.06 8.25 -15.93
CA VAL A 154 -6.35 9.04 -14.72
C VAL A 154 -5.04 9.47 -14.06
N ALA A 155 -4.05 8.58 -13.97
CA ALA A 155 -2.76 8.92 -13.40
C ALA A 155 -1.98 9.96 -14.23
N GLU A 156 -2.06 9.93 -15.56
CA GLU A 156 -1.45 10.94 -16.43
C GLU A 156 -2.07 12.33 -16.27
N ALA A 157 -3.39 12.39 -16.05
CA ALA A 157 -4.09 13.63 -15.79
C ALA A 157 -3.79 14.25 -14.40
N LEU A 158 -3.22 13.46 -13.47
CA LEU A 158 -2.79 13.94 -12.15
C LEU A 158 -1.42 14.63 -12.22
N PRO A 159 -1.07 15.55 -11.29
CA PRO A 159 0.28 16.08 -11.17
C PRO A 159 1.33 14.98 -11.04
N SER A 160 2.59 15.32 -11.27
CA SER A 160 3.69 14.37 -11.07
C SER A 160 3.74 13.85 -9.63
N ALA A 161 4.36 12.69 -9.42
CA ALA A 161 4.55 12.15 -8.07
C ALA A 161 5.30 13.16 -7.17
N ASP A 162 6.28 13.87 -7.71
CA ASP A 162 7.02 14.90 -6.98
C ASP A 162 6.14 16.09 -6.60
N ALA A 163 5.29 16.57 -7.51
CA ALA A 163 4.34 17.65 -7.21
C ALA A 163 3.30 17.23 -6.14
N ILE A 164 2.90 15.96 -6.10
CA ILE A 164 2.05 15.44 -5.02
C ILE A 164 2.80 15.46 -3.69
N VAL A 165 4.07 15.07 -3.65
CA VAL A 165 4.90 15.12 -2.43
C VAL A 165 5.07 16.55 -1.93
N GLU A 166 5.38 17.49 -2.83
CA GLU A 166 5.49 18.92 -2.50
C GLU A 166 4.18 19.47 -1.91
N GLU A 167 3.05 19.12 -2.53
CA GLU A 167 1.73 19.56 -2.05
C GLU A 167 1.38 18.96 -0.69
N LEU A 168 1.69 17.67 -0.45
CA LEU A 168 1.51 17.04 0.85
C LEU A 168 2.34 17.75 1.93
N ASN A 169 3.61 18.04 1.64
CA ASN A 169 4.50 18.76 2.54
C ASN A 169 4.07 20.21 2.76
N ARG A 170 3.51 20.88 1.74
CA ARG A 170 2.99 22.24 1.83
C ARG A 170 1.74 22.31 2.74
N ARG A 171 0.82 21.36 2.61
CA ARG A 171 -0.39 21.27 3.46
C ARG A 171 -0.06 20.96 4.90
N GLN A 172 0.89 20.08 5.10
CA GLN A 172 1.35 19.70 6.43
C GLN A 172 2.84 19.37 6.36
N ARG A 173 3.65 20.24 6.99
CA ARG A 173 5.11 20.08 7.04
C ARG A 173 5.48 18.71 7.60
N ILE A 174 6.17 17.92 6.82
CA ILE A 174 6.60 16.56 7.17
C ILE A 174 7.96 16.66 7.86
N THR A 175 7.99 16.33 9.14
CA THR A 175 9.20 16.36 9.98
C THR A 175 9.61 14.97 10.49
N GLU A 176 8.72 14.00 10.41
CA GLU A 176 9.01 12.62 10.76
C GLU A 176 8.94 11.72 9.52
N GLY A 177 9.88 10.81 9.40
CA GLY A 177 9.95 9.85 8.31
C GLY A 177 10.03 8.42 8.82
N HIS A 178 9.12 7.56 8.36
CA HIS A 178 9.18 6.12 8.59
C HIS A 178 9.63 5.46 7.29
N CYS A 179 10.91 5.10 7.21
CA CYS A 179 11.52 4.55 6.00
C CYS A 179 11.73 3.04 6.11
N ASP A 180 11.26 2.30 5.11
CA ASP A 180 11.38 0.84 5.07
C ASP A 180 11.39 0.35 3.62
N GLY A 181 11.87 -0.87 3.38
CA GLY A 181 11.86 -1.54 2.10
C GLY A 181 10.69 -2.50 1.96
N PHE A 182 9.96 -2.37 0.87
CA PHE A 182 8.90 -3.28 0.46
C PHE A 182 9.40 -4.18 -0.68
N PHE A 183 9.25 -5.49 -0.52
CA PHE A 183 9.60 -6.47 -1.55
C PHE A 183 8.31 -6.99 -2.19
N PRO A 184 8.00 -6.57 -3.44
CA PRO A 184 6.84 -7.05 -4.17
C PRO A 184 6.94 -8.55 -4.46
N ARG A 185 5.80 -9.22 -4.57
CA ARG A 185 5.74 -10.64 -4.94
C ARG A 185 6.20 -10.81 -6.39
N GLY A 186 7.09 -11.77 -6.63
CA GLY A 186 7.63 -12.05 -7.97
C GLY A 186 8.66 -11.04 -8.49
N ALA A 187 9.10 -10.12 -7.67
CA ALA A 187 10.01 -9.03 -8.09
C ALA A 187 11.50 -9.41 -8.10
N ASN A 188 11.87 -10.67 -8.19
CA ASN A 188 13.26 -11.17 -8.36
C ASN A 188 14.34 -10.37 -7.60
N GLY A 189 14.04 -9.94 -6.36
CA GLY A 189 14.94 -9.17 -5.51
C GLY A 189 14.79 -7.64 -5.57
N GLN A 190 13.98 -7.10 -6.46
CA GLN A 190 13.69 -5.65 -6.48
C GLN A 190 13.02 -5.21 -5.18
N CYS A 191 13.46 -4.08 -4.67
CA CYS A 191 12.95 -3.46 -3.48
C CYS A 191 12.27 -2.13 -3.82
N VAL A 192 11.16 -1.84 -3.18
CA VAL A 192 10.53 -0.52 -3.23
C VAL A 192 10.80 0.17 -1.91
N LEU A 193 11.58 1.23 -1.93
CA LEU A 193 11.75 2.12 -0.78
C LEU A 193 10.45 2.88 -0.55
N VAL A 194 10.03 2.97 0.71
CA VAL A 194 8.79 3.64 1.10
C VAL A 194 9.09 4.61 2.21
N LEU A 195 8.77 5.89 2.02
CA LEU A 195 8.75 6.87 3.08
C LEU A 195 7.30 7.16 3.49
N ARG A 196 7.07 7.24 4.79
CA ARG A 196 5.81 7.63 5.42
C ARG A 196 6.04 8.76 6.38
N ASP A 197 4.98 9.47 6.66
CA ASP A 197 4.96 10.51 7.67
C ASP A 197 4.48 10.02 9.04
N GLU A 198 4.39 10.94 9.98
CA GLU A 198 3.89 10.77 11.36
C GLU A 198 2.44 10.25 11.45
N HIS A 199 1.65 10.39 10.37
CA HIS A 199 0.26 9.89 10.29
C HIS A 199 0.17 8.53 9.58
N GLY A 200 1.31 7.97 9.16
CA GLY A 200 1.37 6.72 8.41
C GLY A 200 0.95 6.85 6.95
N ARG A 201 0.83 8.08 6.42
CA ARG A 201 0.55 8.32 5.00
C ARG A 201 1.78 7.94 4.17
N ILE A 202 1.60 7.25 3.07
CA ILE A 202 2.68 6.97 2.12
C ILE A 202 3.00 8.27 1.38
N ILE A 203 4.15 8.86 1.65
CA ILE A 203 4.58 10.12 1.07
C ILE A 203 5.27 9.90 -0.27
N ALA A 204 6.20 8.97 -0.32
CA ALA A 204 6.95 8.68 -1.54
C ALA A 204 7.37 7.21 -1.58
N THR A 205 7.58 6.74 -2.80
CA THR A 205 8.21 5.46 -3.07
C THR A 205 9.26 5.62 -4.15
N ASP A 206 10.23 4.70 -4.18
CA ASP A 206 11.20 4.57 -5.25
C ASP A 206 11.57 3.11 -5.45
N GLU A 207 11.83 2.71 -6.68
CA GLU A 207 12.27 1.36 -6.99
C GLU A 207 13.79 1.29 -7.00
N VAL A 208 14.33 0.30 -6.30
CA VAL A 208 15.76 0.04 -6.21
C VAL A 208 16.04 -1.45 -6.37
N ASP A 209 17.18 -1.80 -6.92
CA ASP A 209 17.56 -3.22 -7.05
C ASP A 209 17.83 -3.87 -5.69
N ALA A 210 18.34 -3.08 -4.74
CA ALA A 210 18.59 -3.52 -3.38
C ALA A 210 18.60 -2.35 -2.40
N GLU A 211 18.37 -2.60 -1.11
CA GLU A 211 18.53 -1.60 -0.06
C GLU A 211 20.01 -1.34 0.26
N LYS A 212 20.74 -0.78 -0.70
CA LYS A 212 22.12 -0.31 -0.53
C LYS A 212 22.16 1.20 -0.36
N GLU A 213 23.17 1.70 0.34
CA GLU A 213 23.33 3.13 0.62
C GLU A 213 23.32 3.97 -0.67
N GLU A 214 24.02 3.49 -1.71
CA GLU A 214 24.12 4.18 -3.01
C GLU A 214 22.76 4.35 -3.71
N GLN A 215 21.79 3.49 -3.40
CA GLN A 215 20.45 3.55 -3.98
C GLN A 215 19.45 4.27 -3.06
N VAL A 216 19.59 4.14 -1.75
CA VAL A 216 18.74 4.84 -0.77
C VAL A 216 19.04 6.34 -0.73
N LYS A 217 20.30 6.73 -0.81
CA LYS A 217 20.74 8.13 -0.74
C LYS A 217 20.12 9.03 -1.83
N PRO A 218 20.09 8.67 -3.11
CA PRO A 218 19.40 9.45 -4.15
C PRO A 218 17.92 9.66 -3.86
N PHE A 219 17.21 8.65 -3.38
CA PHE A 219 15.81 8.76 -2.96
C PHE A 219 15.63 9.83 -1.88
N LEU A 220 16.40 9.77 -0.80
CA LEU A 220 16.34 10.75 0.28
C LEU A 220 16.75 12.15 -0.17
N MET A 221 17.76 12.26 -1.04
CA MET A 221 18.18 13.55 -1.64
C MET A 221 17.07 14.17 -2.49
N ARG A 222 16.34 13.35 -3.26
CA ARG A 222 15.14 13.80 -4.00
C ARG A 222 14.13 14.40 -3.05
N LEU A 223 13.79 13.70 -1.98
CA LEU A 223 12.83 14.16 -0.97
C LEU A 223 13.26 15.47 -0.30
N LYS A 224 14.54 15.58 0.02
CA LYS A 224 15.10 16.83 0.58
C LYS A 224 14.96 18.01 -0.39
N ARG A 225 15.20 17.79 -1.71
CA ARG A 225 14.99 18.81 -2.76
C ARG A 225 13.53 19.25 -2.87
N LEU A 226 12.57 18.32 -2.64
CA LEU A 226 11.14 18.59 -2.57
C LEU A 226 10.71 19.27 -1.25
N GLY A 227 11.67 19.72 -0.45
CA GLY A 227 11.44 20.52 0.75
C GLY A 227 11.17 19.72 2.04
N LEU A 228 11.26 18.39 2.01
CA LEU A 228 11.10 17.60 3.24
C LEU A 228 12.27 17.83 4.20
N GLN A 229 11.97 18.17 5.44
CA GLN A 229 12.96 18.44 6.49
C GLN A 229 12.81 17.44 7.63
N ILE A 230 13.24 16.22 7.39
CA ILE A 230 13.10 15.12 8.35
C ILE A 230 13.98 15.40 9.58
N GLN A 231 13.35 15.52 10.74
CA GLN A 231 13.99 15.72 12.06
C GLN A 231 14.10 14.42 12.84
N THR A 232 13.17 13.48 12.61
CA THR A 232 13.18 12.15 13.22
C THR A 232 12.91 11.10 12.16
N CYS A 233 13.72 10.05 12.14
CA CYS A 233 13.55 8.96 11.18
C CYS A 233 13.46 7.62 11.90
N TYR A 234 12.41 6.87 11.58
CA TYR A 234 12.17 5.52 12.09
C TYR A 234 12.53 4.52 11.02
N ILE A 235 13.46 3.62 11.33
CA ILE A 235 13.95 2.62 10.38
C ILE A 235 14.11 1.25 11.04
N ASP A 236 14.27 0.23 10.22
CA ASP A 236 14.82 -1.03 10.70
C ASP A 236 16.32 -0.87 11.01
N HIS A 237 16.97 -1.92 11.54
CA HIS A 237 18.39 -1.88 11.95
C HIS A 237 19.38 -1.97 10.78
N ARG A 238 18.97 -1.72 9.53
CA ARG A 238 19.84 -1.82 8.35
C ARG A 238 20.82 -0.64 8.29
N GLN A 239 22.10 -0.94 8.21
CA GLN A 239 23.15 0.07 8.15
C GLN A 239 23.02 0.99 6.93
N ALA A 240 22.63 0.45 5.78
CA ALA A 240 22.45 1.22 4.55
C ALA A 240 21.44 2.37 4.72
N LEU A 241 20.28 2.10 5.34
CA LEU A 241 19.28 3.13 5.65
C LEU A 241 19.85 4.16 6.63
N ARG A 242 20.51 3.70 7.70
CA ARG A 242 21.12 4.59 8.70
C ARG A 242 22.13 5.54 8.07
N HIS A 243 23.09 5.01 7.31
CA HIS A 243 24.15 5.81 6.70
C HIS A 243 23.60 6.80 5.67
N ALA A 244 22.64 6.36 4.83
CA ALA A 244 21.99 7.25 3.88
C ALA A 244 21.25 8.41 4.56
N ILE A 245 20.51 8.13 5.67
CA ILE A 245 19.81 9.16 6.42
C ILE A 245 20.82 10.14 7.06
N GLN A 246 21.86 9.63 7.70
CA GLN A 246 22.90 10.47 8.32
C GLN A 246 23.62 11.35 7.29
N ALA A 247 23.84 10.83 6.08
CA ALA A 247 24.46 11.60 4.99
C ALA A 247 23.56 12.71 4.45
N VAL A 248 22.23 12.49 4.37
CA VAL A 248 21.28 13.45 3.78
C VAL A 248 20.67 14.38 4.82
N TYR A 249 20.36 13.85 6.01
CA TYR A 249 19.77 14.57 7.13
C TYR A 249 20.63 14.39 8.38
N PRO A 250 21.83 15.01 8.46
CA PRO A 250 22.82 14.78 9.53
C PRO A 250 22.31 15.13 10.93
N GLN A 251 21.30 16.00 11.02
CA GLN A 251 20.70 16.41 12.30
C GLN A 251 19.47 15.55 12.67
N ALA A 252 19.06 14.62 11.79
CA ALA A 252 17.92 13.78 12.09
C ALA A 252 18.21 12.76 13.20
N ARG A 253 17.30 12.69 14.15
CA ARG A 253 17.32 11.64 15.18
C ARG A 253 16.87 10.32 14.54
N ILE A 254 17.58 9.26 14.80
CA ILE A 254 17.22 7.93 14.30
C ILE A 254 16.66 7.11 15.46
N GLN A 255 15.49 6.53 15.25
CA GLN A 255 14.89 5.54 16.12
C GLN A 255 14.75 4.23 15.37
N TYR A 256 15.33 3.16 15.88
CA TYR A 256 15.11 1.84 15.33
C TYR A 256 13.74 1.30 15.71
N ASP A 257 13.04 0.71 14.73
CA ASP A 257 11.73 0.10 14.94
C ASP A 257 11.83 -1.07 15.92
N TYR A 258 11.27 -0.87 17.08
CA TYR A 258 11.24 -1.86 18.16
C TYR A 258 10.62 -3.20 17.71
N CYS A 259 9.55 -3.18 16.90
CA CYS A 259 8.91 -4.41 16.44
C CYS A 259 9.84 -5.25 15.58
N HIS A 260 10.58 -4.63 14.66
CA HIS A 260 11.55 -5.32 13.80
C HIS A 260 12.71 -5.91 14.60
N ILE A 261 13.22 -5.16 15.58
CA ILE A 261 14.32 -5.63 16.42
C ILE A 261 13.90 -6.80 17.26
N ILE A 262 12.79 -6.69 17.98
CA ILE A 262 12.28 -7.80 18.80
C ILE A 262 11.99 -9.04 17.92
N HIS A 263 11.43 -8.85 16.74
CA HIS A 263 11.22 -9.96 15.79
C HIS A 263 12.54 -10.66 15.43
N ASN A 264 13.61 -9.91 15.16
CA ASN A 264 14.92 -10.47 14.85
C ASN A 264 15.58 -11.18 16.04
N ILE A 265 15.44 -10.61 17.24
CA ILE A 265 15.86 -11.26 18.48
C ILE A 265 15.11 -12.57 18.67
N TRP A 266 13.79 -12.56 18.46
CA TRP A 266 12.98 -13.77 18.59
C TRP A 266 13.36 -14.84 17.58
N LYS A 267 13.67 -14.50 16.34
CA LYS A 267 14.17 -15.48 15.36
C LYS A 267 15.42 -16.18 15.85
N LYS A 268 16.38 -15.44 16.45
CA LYS A 268 17.60 -16.02 17.02
C LYS A 268 17.28 -16.93 18.22
N LEU A 269 16.45 -16.45 19.14
CA LEU A 269 16.07 -17.22 20.34
C LEU A 269 15.15 -18.41 20.01
N TRP A 270 14.38 -18.33 18.93
CA TRP A 270 13.57 -19.45 18.43
C TRP A 270 14.41 -20.63 17.96
N SER A 271 15.52 -20.33 17.31
CA SER A 271 16.50 -21.36 16.93
C SER A 271 17.08 -22.05 18.15
N TYR A 272 17.30 -21.29 19.22
CA TYR A 272 17.75 -21.83 20.50
C TYR A 272 16.71 -22.76 21.16
N VAL A 273 15.43 -22.37 21.20
CA VAL A 273 14.36 -23.24 21.72
C VAL A 273 14.23 -24.52 20.90
N ARG A 274 14.41 -24.43 19.56
CA ARG A 274 14.43 -25.59 18.67
C ARG A 274 15.60 -26.53 18.97
N ALA A 275 16.80 -26.00 19.15
CA ALA A 275 17.98 -26.78 19.51
C ALA A 275 17.78 -27.49 20.85
N HIS A 276 17.19 -26.82 21.84
CA HIS A 276 16.86 -27.43 23.11
C HIS A 276 15.86 -28.59 22.98
N ARG A 277 14.81 -28.42 22.18
CA ARG A 277 13.85 -29.48 21.90
C ARG A 277 14.55 -30.71 21.30
N GLN A 278 15.44 -30.51 20.35
CA GLN A 278 16.24 -31.61 19.73
C GLN A 278 17.12 -32.32 20.78
N GLU A 279 17.69 -31.61 21.75
CA GLU A 279 18.42 -32.24 22.86
C GLU A 279 17.54 -33.10 23.75
N VAL A 280 16.34 -32.61 24.07
CA VAL A 280 15.36 -33.39 24.84
C VAL A 280 14.94 -34.63 24.08
N GLU A 281 14.71 -34.53 22.76
CA GLU A 281 14.38 -35.67 21.89
C GLU A 281 15.54 -36.69 21.79
N ALA A 282 16.79 -36.25 21.65
CA ALA A 282 17.95 -37.11 21.64
C ALA A 282 18.11 -37.84 23.00
N ARG A 283 18.02 -37.10 24.10
CA ARG A 283 18.11 -37.69 25.46
C ARG A 283 17.00 -38.72 25.71
N ARG A 284 15.81 -38.56 25.15
CA ARG A 284 14.69 -39.50 25.21
C ARG A 284 15.10 -40.86 24.62
N GLN A 285 15.88 -40.89 23.54
CA GLN A 285 16.33 -42.10 22.91
C GLN A 285 17.37 -42.88 23.73
N GLU A 286 18.14 -42.17 24.56
CA GLU A 286 19.19 -42.75 25.39
C GLU A 286 18.66 -43.31 26.73
N VAL A 287 17.48 -42.89 27.16
CA VAL A 287 16.90 -43.26 28.46
C VAL A 287 16.22 -44.59 28.40
N ARG A 288 16.60 -45.50 29.35
CA ARG A 288 16.03 -46.85 29.45
C ARG A 288 14.74 -46.91 30.24
N THR A 289 14.52 -46.02 31.18
CA THR A 289 13.35 -45.95 32.06
C THR A 289 12.15 -45.38 31.30
N GLU A 290 11.07 -46.17 31.16
CA GLU A 290 9.87 -45.80 30.41
C GLU A 290 9.21 -44.53 30.93
N TRP A 291 8.98 -44.46 32.25
CA TRP A 291 8.43 -43.27 32.89
C TRP A 291 9.20 -41.97 32.56
N TYR A 292 10.55 -42.03 32.58
CA TYR A 292 11.35 -40.83 32.28
C TYR A 292 11.36 -40.52 30.78
N ARG A 293 11.24 -41.54 29.92
CA ARG A 293 11.09 -41.38 28.47
C ARG A 293 9.78 -40.65 28.14
N ASP A 294 8.66 -41.01 28.79
CA ASP A 294 7.37 -40.38 28.61
C ASP A 294 7.37 -38.90 29.05
N GLN A 295 8.08 -38.59 30.15
CA GLN A 295 8.25 -37.19 30.57
C GLN A 295 9.04 -36.37 29.58
N LEU A 296 10.12 -36.91 29.01
CA LEU A 296 10.89 -36.22 27.99
C LEU A 296 10.08 -36.05 26.68
N GLU A 297 9.24 -37.02 26.33
CA GLU A 297 8.31 -36.89 25.21
C GLU A 297 7.28 -35.78 25.42
N ALA A 298 6.65 -35.74 26.58
CA ALA A 298 5.70 -34.72 26.94
C ALA A 298 6.37 -33.32 26.91
N LEU A 299 7.61 -33.20 27.44
CA LEU A 299 8.37 -31.96 27.39
C LEU A 299 8.71 -31.56 25.96
N ALA A 300 9.21 -32.47 25.10
CA ALA A 300 9.53 -32.19 23.70
C ALA A 300 8.29 -31.73 22.90
N LYS A 301 7.16 -32.41 23.13
CA LYS A 301 5.87 -32.06 22.53
C LYS A 301 5.39 -30.67 22.96
N THR A 302 5.54 -30.36 24.25
CA THR A 302 5.16 -29.07 24.83
C THR A 302 6.06 -27.94 24.30
N LEU A 303 7.38 -28.13 24.29
CA LEU A 303 8.34 -27.20 23.67
C LEU A 303 8.07 -27.02 22.17
N GLY A 304 7.52 -28.01 21.48
CA GLY A 304 7.09 -27.87 20.10
C GLY A 304 5.84 -27.03 19.91
N LYS A 305 4.79 -27.33 20.65
CA LYS A 305 3.44 -26.74 20.49
C LYS A 305 3.24 -25.44 21.24
N LYS A 306 3.78 -25.34 22.47
CA LYS A 306 3.52 -24.23 23.40
C LYS A 306 4.73 -23.31 23.62
N ARG A 307 5.73 -23.41 22.76
CA ARG A 307 6.98 -22.60 22.83
C ARG A 307 6.74 -21.09 22.87
N TYR A 308 5.62 -20.60 22.33
CA TYR A 308 5.26 -19.20 22.37
C TYR A 308 5.05 -18.67 23.79
N LEU A 309 4.69 -19.55 24.75
CA LEU A 309 4.56 -19.20 26.15
C LEU A 309 5.88 -18.73 26.77
N LEU A 310 7.02 -19.25 26.28
CA LEU A 310 8.34 -18.82 26.76
C LEU A 310 8.65 -17.37 26.41
N PHE A 311 8.04 -16.85 25.35
CA PHE A 311 8.24 -15.49 24.85
C PHE A 311 7.14 -14.52 25.31
N LYS A 312 6.04 -15.02 25.85
CA LYS A 312 4.91 -14.22 26.26
C LYS A 312 5.18 -13.63 27.65
N SER A 313 4.97 -12.31 27.81
CA SER A 313 5.09 -11.69 29.13
C SER A 313 3.95 -12.15 30.06
N ASP A 314 4.20 -12.20 31.37
CA ASP A 314 3.25 -12.69 32.36
C ASP A 314 1.92 -11.94 32.35
N GLU A 315 1.94 -10.64 32.04
CA GLU A 315 0.75 -9.79 31.93
C GLU A 315 -0.13 -10.09 30.72
N ARG A 316 0.47 -10.65 29.65
CA ARG A 316 -0.25 -11.02 28.43
C ARG A 316 -0.72 -12.48 28.42
N MET A 317 -0.38 -13.25 29.47
CA MET A 317 -0.82 -14.62 29.57
C MET A 317 -2.26 -14.69 30.06
N SER A 318 -3.04 -15.55 29.43
CA SER A 318 -4.35 -15.89 29.97
C SER A 318 -4.23 -16.70 31.27
N PRO A 319 -5.30 -16.77 32.10
CA PRO A 319 -5.31 -17.59 33.30
C PRO A 319 -4.97 -19.07 33.03
N GLU A 320 -5.35 -19.60 31.87
CA GLU A 320 -5.11 -21.00 31.47
C GLU A 320 -3.67 -21.23 30.97
N GLU A 321 -2.99 -20.20 30.51
CA GLU A 321 -1.61 -20.29 30.02
C GLU A 321 -0.57 -20.30 31.15
N LYS A 322 -0.86 -19.61 32.26
CA LYS A 322 0.07 -19.53 33.39
C LYS A 322 0.39 -20.87 34.02
N PRO A 323 -0.58 -21.76 34.37
CA PRO A 323 -0.29 -23.09 34.85
C PRO A 323 0.55 -23.92 33.88
N GLN A 324 0.25 -23.82 32.58
CA GLN A 324 1.00 -24.57 31.55
C GLN A 324 2.48 -24.14 31.48
N LEU A 325 2.76 -22.85 31.68
CA LEU A 325 4.13 -22.38 31.75
C LEU A 325 4.85 -22.91 33.00
N VAL A 326 4.16 -22.92 34.15
CA VAL A 326 4.72 -23.46 35.41
C VAL A 326 5.08 -24.92 35.25
N GLU A 327 4.20 -25.72 34.62
CA GLU A 327 4.49 -27.15 34.32
C GLU A 327 5.72 -27.32 33.43
N ILE A 328 5.84 -26.49 32.38
CA ILE A 328 7.03 -26.53 31.49
C ILE A 328 8.30 -26.23 32.27
N MET A 329 8.27 -25.21 33.14
CA MET A 329 9.43 -24.81 33.93
C MET A 329 9.79 -25.81 35.03
N ALA A 330 8.79 -26.49 35.60
CA ALA A 330 9.01 -27.56 36.57
C ALA A 330 9.61 -28.83 35.93
N ALA A 331 9.19 -29.17 34.71
CA ALA A 331 9.70 -30.30 33.95
C ALA A 331 11.18 -30.15 33.54
N ASP A 332 11.63 -28.91 33.29
CA ASP A 332 13.03 -28.61 32.99
C ASP A 332 13.45 -27.27 33.59
N PRO A 333 14.24 -27.28 34.68
CA PRO A 333 14.76 -26.05 35.35
C PRO A 333 15.57 -25.14 34.43
N LYS A 334 16.14 -25.66 33.33
CA LYS A 334 16.86 -24.84 32.35
C LYS A 334 15.89 -23.90 31.63
N VAL A 335 14.64 -24.31 31.42
CA VAL A 335 13.60 -23.50 30.77
C VAL A 335 13.33 -22.23 31.58
N GLY A 336 13.28 -22.31 32.92
CA GLY A 336 13.08 -21.15 33.80
C GLY A 336 14.17 -20.10 33.62
N LYS A 337 15.45 -20.51 33.61
CA LYS A 337 16.59 -19.58 33.37
C LYS A 337 16.53 -18.95 31.96
N ARG A 338 16.18 -19.72 30.96
CA ARG A 338 16.02 -19.26 29.57
C ARG A 338 14.89 -18.25 29.45
N ARG A 339 13.76 -18.52 30.12
CA ARG A 339 12.67 -17.59 30.18
C ARG A 339 13.08 -16.26 30.85
N ALA A 340 13.84 -16.31 31.93
CA ALA A 340 14.35 -15.10 32.58
C ALA A 340 15.17 -14.24 31.59
N PHE A 341 15.98 -14.84 30.74
CA PHE A 341 16.65 -14.12 29.67
C PHE A 341 15.68 -13.53 28.65
N LEU A 342 14.69 -14.31 28.17
CA LEU A 342 13.69 -13.86 27.20
C LEU A 342 12.86 -12.70 27.73
N THR A 343 12.40 -12.78 28.97
CA THR A 343 11.66 -11.70 29.62
C THR A 343 12.55 -10.49 29.90
N GLY A 344 13.83 -10.73 30.26
CA GLY A 344 14.82 -9.67 30.47
C GLY A 344 15.05 -8.79 29.23
N VAL A 345 15.01 -9.38 28.03
CA VAL A 345 15.04 -8.60 26.77
C VAL A 345 13.87 -7.62 26.69
N TRP A 346 12.67 -8.05 27.10
CA TRP A 346 11.50 -7.16 27.15
C TRP A 346 11.70 -6.01 28.15
N HIS A 347 12.28 -6.31 29.29
CA HIS A 347 12.50 -5.34 30.35
C HIS A 347 13.51 -4.24 30.00
N ILE A 348 14.37 -4.43 28.98
CA ILE A 348 15.25 -3.34 28.50
C ILE A 348 14.41 -2.18 27.94
N PHE A 349 13.27 -2.47 27.31
CA PHE A 349 12.48 -1.48 26.55
C PHE A 349 11.14 -1.13 27.21
N ARG A 350 10.76 -1.86 28.27
CA ARG A 350 9.44 -1.74 28.87
C ARG A 350 9.56 -1.08 30.22
N ASP A 351 8.63 -0.17 30.49
CA ASP A 351 8.48 0.49 31.79
C ASP A 351 9.75 1.24 32.26
N ARG A 352 10.59 1.69 31.31
CA ARG A 352 11.78 2.48 31.60
C ARG A 352 11.45 3.97 31.56
N ARG A 353 11.99 4.71 32.50
CA ARG A 353 11.83 6.17 32.62
C ARG A 353 12.85 6.93 31.79
N ASP A 354 14.02 6.36 31.64
CA ASP A 354 15.15 6.98 30.95
C ASP A 354 16.08 5.96 30.27
N ALA A 355 17.02 6.47 29.50
CA ALA A 355 17.97 5.68 28.74
C ALA A 355 18.98 4.94 29.62
N GLN A 356 19.25 5.44 30.81
CA GLN A 356 20.22 4.79 31.74
C GLN A 356 19.59 3.51 32.29
N GLU A 357 18.34 3.55 32.75
CA GLU A 357 17.62 2.36 33.20
C GLU A 357 17.58 1.24 32.13
N ALA A 358 17.46 1.61 30.85
CA ALA A 358 17.49 0.65 29.75
C ALA A 358 18.87 0.00 29.59
N ARG A 359 19.95 0.77 29.71
CA ARG A 359 21.33 0.25 29.65
C ARG A 359 21.64 -0.64 30.88
N ASP A 360 21.23 -0.22 32.06
CA ASP A 360 21.42 -1.02 33.30
C ASP A 360 20.70 -2.37 33.19
N ALA A 361 19.49 -2.39 32.57
CA ALA A 361 18.78 -3.62 32.32
C ALA A 361 19.48 -4.52 31.28
N LEU A 362 20.16 -3.95 30.29
CA LEU A 362 20.97 -4.71 29.34
C LEU A 362 22.21 -5.32 30.06
N GLU A 363 22.89 -4.56 30.90
CA GLU A 363 24.01 -5.06 31.69
C GLU A 363 23.57 -6.17 32.65
N ALA A 364 22.44 -6.02 33.33
CA ALA A 364 21.85 -7.07 34.15
C ALA A 364 21.52 -8.33 33.35
N LEU A 365 21.01 -8.18 32.12
CA LEU A 365 20.76 -9.30 31.23
C LEU A 365 22.02 -10.09 30.87
N LYS A 366 23.14 -9.39 30.62
CA LYS A 366 24.44 -9.99 30.31
C LYS A 366 25.00 -10.81 31.48
N GLN A 367 24.68 -10.42 32.71
CA GLN A 367 25.15 -11.10 33.94
C GLN A 367 24.36 -12.38 34.25
N LEU A 368 23.30 -12.69 33.51
CA LEU A 368 22.55 -13.93 33.75
C LEU A 368 23.40 -15.16 33.54
N LYS A 369 23.52 -15.97 34.59
CA LYS A 369 24.26 -17.25 34.54
C LYS A 369 23.44 -18.30 33.81
N LEU A 370 23.77 -18.52 32.55
CA LEU A 370 23.18 -19.55 31.70
C LEU A 370 24.19 -20.67 31.43
N GLU A 371 23.69 -21.83 31.06
CA GLU A 371 24.51 -22.98 30.62
C GLU A 371 25.35 -22.60 29.38
N PRO A 372 26.52 -23.25 29.15
CA PRO A 372 27.45 -22.89 28.07
C PRO A 372 26.80 -22.81 26.68
N LYS A 373 25.96 -23.76 26.38
CA LYS A 373 25.27 -23.82 25.06
C LYS A 373 24.25 -22.68 24.91
N ALA A 374 23.58 -22.27 26.00
CA ALA A 374 22.72 -21.11 26.00
C ALA A 374 23.48 -19.82 25.75
N ARG A 375 24.70 -19.70 26.34
CA ARG A 375 25.55 -18.51 26.20
C ARG A 375 25.90 -18.23 24.72
N GLU A 376 26.06 -19.24 23.89
CA GLU A 376 26.32 -19.03 22.46
C GLU A 376 25.20 -18.24 21.78
N TYR A 377 23.94 -18.60 22.04
CA TYR A 377 22.78 -17.92 21.44
C TYR A 377 22.51 -16.58 22.11
N THR A 378 22.56 -16.53 23.44
CA THR A 378 22.28 -15.29 24.20
C THR A 378 23.39 -14.27 24.04
N GLY A 379 24.65 -14.69 23.89
CA GLY A 379 25.77 -13.82 23.54
C GLY A 379 25.57 -13.09 22.24
N LYS A 380 25.11 -13.78 21.18
CA LYS A 380 24.77 -13.14 19.90
C LYS A 380 23.64 -12.11 20.02
N VAL A 381 22.70 -12.34 20.94
CA VAL A 381 21.62 -11.38 21.21
C VAL A 381 22.13 -10.19 22.00
N CYS A 382 22.95 -10.43 23.04
CA CYS A 382 23.54 -9.34 23.81
C CYS A 382 24.43 -8.44 22.96
N SER A 383 25.32 -9.01 22.14
CA SER A 383 26.17 -8.22 21.22
C SER A 383 25.33 -7.39 20.24
N PHE A 384 24.27 -7.97 19.70
CA PHE A 384 23.35 -7.24 18.83
C PHE A 384 22.65 -6.09 19.55
N LEU A 385 22.21 -6.30 20.81
CA LEU A 385 21.60 -5.26 21.62
C LEU A 385 22.60 -4.16 21.97
N GLU A 386 23.82 -4.51 22.36
CA GLU A 386 24.88 -3.53 22.64
C GLU A 386 25.19 -2.63 21.46
N GLU A 387 25.31 -3.21 20.26
CA GLU A 387 25.58 -2.47 19.03
C GLU A 387 24.48 -1.46 18.71
N HIS A 388 23.24 -1.77 19.06
CA HIS A 388 22.08 -1.02 18.56
C HIS A 388 21.26 -0.32 19.64
N VAL A 389 21.51 -0.56 20.93
CA VAL A 389 20.66 -0.06 22.04
C VAL A 389 20.44 1.45 21.98
N ASP A 390 21.48 2.23 21.68
CA ASP A 390 21.37 3.69 21.65
C ASP A 390 20.35 4.22 20.63
N LEU A 391 20.22 3.56 19.48
CA LEU A 391 19.22 3.90 18.47
C LEU A 391 17.86 3.26 18.74
N MET A 392 17.84 2.20 19.56
CA MET A 392 16.60 1.56 20.00
C MET A 392 15.88 2.33 21.12
N ILE A 393 16.62 3.09 21.92
CA ILE A 393 16.12 3.86 23.07
C ILE A 393 16.10 5.37 22.82
N THR A 394 16.17 5.83 21.57
CA THR A 394 16.09 7.25 21.23
C THR A 394 14.80 7.89 21.80
N TYR A 395 13.69 7.15 21.81
CA TYR A 395 12.43 7.59 22.42
C TYR A 395 12.51 7.83 23.94
N LEU A 396 13.45 7.22 24.66
CA LEU A 396 13.69 7.49 26.08
C LEU A 396 14.51 8.76 26.30
N LYS A 397 15.32 9.15 25.32
CA LYS A 397 16.11 10.39 25.32
C LYS A 397 15.29 11.60 24.88
N HIS A 398 14.27 11.38 24.05
CA HIS A 398 13.45 12.41 23.41
C HIS A 398 11.97 12.04 23.51
N ARG A 399 11.21 12.77 24.32
CA ARG A 399 9.81 12.48 24.64
C ARG A 399 8.85 12.61 23.43
N ASP A 400 9.24 13.38 22.42
CA ASP A 400 8.54 13.56 21.17
C ASP A 400 8.78 12.42 20.16
N VAL A 401 9.71 11.51 20.45
CA VAL A 401 10.02 10.37 19.58
C VAL A 401 9.20 9.15 20.03
N GLN A 402 8.52 8.51 19.08
CA GLN A 402 7.75 7.29 19.33
C GLN A 402 8.65 6.06 19.37
N ARG A 403 8.24 5.03 20.12
CA ARG A 403 9.00 3.77 20.22
C ARG A 403 8.90 2.93 18.94
N ASN A 404 7.74 2.91 18.30
CA ASN A 404 7.44 2.06 17.15
C ASN A 404 7.32 2.88 15.87
N SER A 405 7.81 2.31 14.78
CA SER A 405 7.54 2.83 13.46
C SER A 405 6.09 2.56 13.01
N LEU A 406 5.53 3.49 12.26
CA LEU A 406 4.28 3.27 11.53
C LEU A 406 4.49 2.52 10.20
N ALA A 407 5.73 2.18 9.84
CA ALA A 407 6.08 1.51 8.59
C ALA A 407 5.29 0.21 8.40
N ALA A 408 5.16 -0.62 9.44
CA ALA A 408 4.45 -1.90 9.35
C ALA A 408 2.96 -1.76 8.99
N SER A 409 2.28 -0.69 9.48
CA SER A 409 0.86 -0.46 9.17
C SER A 409 0.65 -0.12 7.70
N GLY A 410 1.60 0.48 7.09
CA GLY A 410 1.54 0.96 5.75
C GLY A 410 2.01 0.01 4.69
N MET A 411 2.91 -0.85 5.02
CA MET A 411 3.19 -1.98 4.14
C MET A 411 1.92 -2.80 3.90
N ARG A 412 0.96 -2.78 4.83
CA ARG A 412 -0.37 -3.37 4.61
C ARG A 412 -1.13 -2.73 3.45
N VAL A 413 -1.07 -1.41 3.30
CA VAL A 413 -1.74 -0.72 2.18
C VAL A 413 -1.11 -1.13 0.86
N LEU A 414 0.22 -1.08 0.75
CA LEU A 414 0.93 -1.50 -0.46
C LEU A 414 0.70 -2.98 -0.77
N ARG A 415 0.78 -3.86 0.24
CA ARG A 415 0.49 -5.29 0.06
C ARG A 415 -0.95 -5.55 -0.34
N ARG A 416 -1.90 -4.78 0.20
CA ARG A 416 -3.29 -4.88 -0.21
C ARG A 416 -3.45 -4.48 -1.66
N LEU A 417 -2.93 -3.32 -2.06
CA LEU A 417 -2.95 -2.89 -3.46
C LEU A 417 -2.29 -3.94 -4.38
N GLU A 418 -1.15 -4.51 -3.98
CA GLU A 418 -0.48 -5.56 -4.72
C GLU A 418 -1.35 -6.82 -4.88
N VAL A 419 -1.95 -7.32 -3.78
CA VAL A 419 -2.78 -8.54 -3.80
C VAL A 419 -4.05 -8.34 -4.61
N GLU A 420 -4.68 -7.17 -4.48
CA GLU A 420 -5.92 -6.83 -5.17
C GLU A 420 -5.71 -6.64 -6.67
N HIS A 421 -4.49 -6.25 -7.07
CA HIS A 421 -4.09 -6.15 -8.49
C HIS A 421 -3.45 -7.43 -9.06
N ASP A 422 -3.51 -8.57 -8.34
CA ASP A 422 -2.81 -9.81 -8.73
C ASP A 422 -1.29 -9.61 -8.98
N GLY A 423 -0.68 -8.67 -8.22
CA GLY A 423 0.68 -8.18 -8.40
C GLY A 423 0.77 -6.99 -9.36
N PHE A 424 1.71 -6.10 -9.08
CA PHE A 424 2.03 -5.03 -10.04
C PHE A 424 2.95 -5.57 -11.12
N ARG A 425 2.46 -5.67 -12.34
CA ARG A 425 3.23 -6.21 -13.48
C ARG A 425 4.39 -5.30 -13.89
N THR A 426 4.26 -3.99 -13.66
CA THR A 426 5.26 -2.99 -14.05
C THR A 426 5.46 -1.95 -12.96
N PRO A 427 6.68 -1.36 -12.86
CA PRO A 427 6.97 -0.22 -12.00
C PRO A 427 6.01 0.94 -12.22
N LYS A 428 5.75 1.26 -13.49
CA LYS A 428 4.84 2.35 -13.88
C LYS A 428 3.40 2.10 -13.42
N GLY A 429 2.92 0.87 -13.52
CA GLY A 429 1.59 0.50 -13.01
C GLY A 429 1.46 0.75 -11.51
N ARG A 430 2.50 0.41 -10.74
CA ARG A 430 2.56 0.67 -9.29
C ARG A 430 2.59 2.17 -8.98
N GLU A 431 3.41 2.93 -9.68
CA GLU A 431 3.49 4.39 -9.55
C GLU A 431 2.12 5.04 -9.82
N ASN A 432 1.46 4.66 -10.90
CA ASN A 432 0.14 5.16 -11.26
C ASN A 432 -0.91 4.88 -10.17
N CYS A 433 -0.94 3.65 -9.65
CA CYS A 433 -1.84 3.26 -8.57
C CYS A 433 -1.59 4.09 -7.29
N LEU A 434 -0.33 4.23 -6.91
CA LEU A 434 0.03 5.00 -5.72
C LEU A 434 -0.32 6.48 -5.89
N LYS A 435 -0.05 7.05 -7.04
CA LYS A 435 -0.34 8.44 -7.39
C LYS A 435 -1.84 8.76 -7.27
N ILE A 436 -2.70 7.89 -7.82
CA ILE A 436 -4.15 8.01 -7.67
C ILE A 436 -4.56 7.87 -6.20
N TYR A 437 -4.01 6.87 -5.50
CA TYR A 437 -4.31 6.64 -4.09
C TYR A 437 -3.96 7.88 -3.23
N GLN A 438 -2.78 8.45 -3.41
CA GLN A 438 -2.34 9.64 -2.69
C GLN A 438 -3.22 10.86 -3.00
N ALA A 439 -3.49 11.11 -4.28
CA ALA A 439 -4.31 12.23 -4.72
C ALA A 439 -5.71 12.18 -4.10
N VAL A 440 -6.37 11.03 -4.15
CA VAL A 440 -7.72 10.86 -3.62
C VAL A 440 -7.74 10.84 -2.09
N LYS A 441 -6.88 10.01 -1.46
CA LYS A 441 -6.95 9.78 -0.01
C LYS A 441 -6.34 10.91 0.82
N TYR A 442 -5.33 11.59 0.30
CA TYR A 442 -4.58 12.57 1.08
C TYR A 442 -4.81 14.01 0.61
N LEU A 443 -5.08 14.22 -0.68
CA LEU A 443 -5.30 15.55 -1.23
C LEU A 443 -6.78 15.89 -1.44
N GLY A 444 -7.68 14.91 -1.26
CA GLY A 444 -9.12 15.10 -1.43
C GLY A 444 -9.56 15.21 -2.89
N TRP A 445 -8.77 14.72 -3.84
CA TRP A 445 -9.12 14.76 -5.25
C TRP A 445 -10.24 13.78 -5.54
N SER A 446 -11.18 14.21 -6.36
CA SER A 446 -12.31 13.36 -6.76
C SER A 446 -12.06 12.75 -8.13
N VAL A 447 -12.13 11.42 -8.23
CA VAL A 447 -12.13 10.72 -9.53
C VAL A 447 -13.39 11.03 -10.34
N HIS A 448 -14.41 11.64 -9.72
CA HIS A 448 -15.65 12.04 -10.36
C HIS A 448 -15.61 13.47 -10.92
N HIS A 449 -14.60 14.26 -10.58
CA HIS A 449 -14.49 15.64 -11.06
C HIS A 449 -14.01 15.65 -12.52
N PRO A 450 -14.69 16.39 -13.43
CA PRO A 450 -14.36 16.37 -14.85
C PRO A 450 -12.93 16.79 -15.19
N ASN A 451 -12.34 17.68 -14.39
CA ASN A 451 -11.02 18.22 -14.65
C ASN A 451 -9.93 17.69 -13.71
N LEU A 452 -10.22 16.70 -12.84
CA LEU A 452 -9.30 16.26 -11.78
C LEU A 452 -8.62 17.41 -11.03
N THR A 453 -9.20 18.60 -11.13
CA THR A 453 -8.72 19.81 -10.46
C THR A 453 -9.21 19.80 -9.02
N GLN A 454 -8.40 20.37 -8.16
CA GLN A 454 -8.63 20.46 -6.73
C GLN A 454 -10.09 20.79 -6.41
N VAL A 455 -10.74 19.92 -5.66
CA VAL A 455 -11.88 20.32 -4.85
C VAL A 455 -11.25 21.06 -3.66
N GLY A 456 -11.39 22.38 -3.66
CA GLY A 456 -10.88 23.28 -2.62
C GLY A 456 -11.42 22.99 -1.23
#